data_664f41abeb3361345faa3ea50a4aa0c0
#
_entry.id   664f41abeb3361345faa3ea50a4aa0c0
#
_cell.length_a   1.000
_cell.length_b   1.000
_cell.length_c   1.000
_cell.angle_alpha   90.00
_cell.angle_beta   90.00
_cell.angle_gamma   90.00
#
_symmetry.space_group_name_H-M   'P 1'
#
loop_
_entity.id
_entity.type
_entity.pdbx_description
1 polymer ?
#
loop_
_entity_poly.entity_id
_entity_poly.type
_entity_poly.pdbx_seq_one_letter_code
_entity_poly.pdbx_strand_id
1 'polypeptide(L)'
;MNVRNLIFALLLTTPLSIFAATPAMVSNGMLTDSDGMTLYIFDKDVTGNGKSVCNDAWAKNWPPLLAKTGGAANGEYSLVTRDDGATQWAFKGKPLYLWIKDKKPGDMTGDGVNDVWHVVKP
;
A
#
# COMPACT_ATOMS: atom_id res chain seq x y z
N MET A 1 -13.02 1.96 55.78
CA MET A 1 -12.85 2.05 55.12
C MET A 1 -12.57 2.01 54.14
N ASN A 2 -12.53 2.04 53.81
CA ASN A 2 -12.35 2.06 52.93
C ASN A 2 -12.10 2.15 51.84
N VAL A 3 -11.86 2.34 51.48
CA VAL A 3 -11.71 2.44 50.50
C VAL A 3 -11.51 2.29 49.52
N ARG A 4 -11.46 2.41 49.21
CA ARG A 4 -11.24 2.25 48.37
C ARG A 4 -11.14 2.07 47.31
N ASN A 5 -11.08 2.00 47.13
CA ASN A 5 -11.02 1.83 46.11
C ASN A 5 -10.92 1.94 45.10
N LEU A 6 -10.77 2.24 44.81
CA LEU A 6 -10.72 2.34 43.85
C LEU A 6 -10.54 2.34 42.88
N ILE A 7 -10.40 2.46 42.53
CA ILE A 7 -10.33 2.38 41.70
C ILE A 7 -10.09 2.25 40.72
N PHE A 8 -9.91 2.27 40.47
CA PHE A 8 -9.66 2.09 39.49
C PHE A 8 -9.56 1.94 38.49
N ALA A 9 -9.54 1.92 38.42
CA ALA A 9 -9.47 1.72 37.50
C ALA A 9 -9.60 1.66 36.53
N LEU A 10 -9.57 1.82 36.46
CA LEU A 10 -9.64 1.73 35.59
C LEU A 10 -9.51 1.95 34.64
N LEU A 11 -9.49 2.32 34.52
CA LEU A 11 -9.35 2.62 33.71
C LEU A 11 -8.82 2.29 32.73
N LEU A 12 -8.50 2.18 32.84
CA LEU A 12 -7.91 1.79 32.08
C LEU A 12 -8.10 1.34 31.11
N THR A 13 -8.32 1.65 31.03
CA THR A 13 -8.91 1.08 29.94
C THR A 13 -9.12 2.00 28.81
N THR A 14 -8.10 2.54 28.44
CA THR A 14 -8.04 3.20 27.19
C THR A 14 -8.12 2.14 26.14
N PRO A 15 -9.15 2.13 25.33
CA PRO A 15 -9.15 1.22 24.20
C PRO A 15 -7.95 1.60 23.35
N LEU A 16 -7.16 0.62 23.03
CA LEU A 16 -6.15 0.82 22.00
C LEU A 16 -6.90 1.10 20.73
N SER A 17 -6.78 2.31 20.26
CA SER A 17 -7.21 2.60 18.90
C SER A 17 -6.22 1.92 17.97
N ILE A 18 -6.66 0.82 17.41
CA ILE A 18 -5.86 0.16 16.39
C ILE A 18 -6.22 0.83 15.08
N PHE A 19 -5.34 1.70 14.63
CA PHE A 19 -5.48 2.24 13.30
C PHE A 19 -4.81 1.26 12.35
N ALA A 20 -5.51 0.86 11.30
CA ALA A 20 -4.85 0.17 10.21
C ALA A 20 -3.78 1.10 9.68
N ALA A 21 -2.55 0.62 9.66
CA ALA A 21 -1.46 1.39 9.08
C ALA A 21 -1.77 1.61 7.60
N THR A 22 -1.56 2.82 7.10
CA THR A 22 -1.65 3.07 5.67
C THR A 22 -0.52 2.35 4.98
N PRO A 23 -0.78 1.67 3.87
CA PRO A 23 0.26 0.90 3.18
C PRO A 23 1.28 1.77 2.47
N ALA A 24 1.03 3.06 2.36
CA ALA A 24 1.84 3.98 1.59
C ALA A 24 1.89 5.33 2.28
N MET A 25 2.85 6.16 1.86
CA MET A 25 3.08 7.49 2.37
C MET A 25 3.22 8.46 1.21
N VAL A 26 3.11 9.75 1.49
CA VAL A 26 3.36 10.79 0.48
C VAL A 26 4.70 11.43 0.79
N SER A 27 5.58 11.47 -0.19
CA SER A 27 6.88 12.11 -0.09
C SER A 27 7.14 12.89 -1.38
N ASN A 28 7.45 14.17 -1.25
CA ASN A 28 7.66 15.06 -2.40
C ASN A 28 6.51 15.02 -3.41
N GLY A 29 5.27 14.92 -2.91
CA GLY A 29 4.09 14.92 -3.76
C GLY A 29 3.81 13.60 -4.46
N MET A 30 4.52 12.55 -4.13
CA MET A 30 4.37 11.22 -4.74
C MET A 30 4.12 10.16 -3.69
N LEU A 31 3.42 9.11 -4.10
CA LEU A 31 3.15 7.99 -3.23
C LEU A 31 4.39 7.09 -3.13
N THR A 32 4.74 6.71 -1.91
CA THR A 32 5.87 5.81 -1.64
C THR A 32 5.43 4.70 -0.70
N ASP A 33 6.21 3.62 -0.64
CA ASP A 33 6.02 2.61 0.39
C ASP A 33 6.63 3.07 1.73
N SER A 34 6.59 2.21 2.74
CA SER A 34 7.09 2.56 4.07
C SER A 34 8.61 2.78 4.12
N ASP A 35 9.32 2.28 3.14
CA ASP A 35 10.77 2.47 3.02
C ASP A 35 11.13 3.70 2.18
N GLY A 36 10.13 4.43 1.72
CA GLY A 36 10.34 5.61 0.89
C GLY A 36 10.52 5.33 -0.59
N MET A 37 10.36 4.09 -1.01
CA MET A 37 10.49 3.72 -2.42
C MET A 37 9.26 4.14 -3.20
N THR A 38 9.48 4.73 -4.37
CA THR A 38 8.42 5.25 -5.22
C THR A 38 7.48 4.15 -5.69
N LEU A 39 6.18 4.43 -5.63
CA LEU A 39 5.15 3.54 -6.12
C LEU A 39 4.66 3.97 -7.49
N TYR A 40 4.25 2.99 -8.28
CA TYR A 40 3.84 3.18 -9.66
C TYR A 40 2.49 2.55 -9.93
N ILE A 41 1.82 3.05 -10.97
CA ILE A 41 0.61 2.47 -11.51
C ILE A 41 0.85 2.08 -12.96
N PHE A 42 0.07 1.12 -13.44
CA PHE A 42 0.18 0.55 -14.77
C PHE A 42 -1.08 0.85 -15.57
N ASP A 43 -0.93 1.52 -16.71
CA ASP A 43 -2.07 1.97 -17.51
C ASP A 43 -2.93 0.84 -18.04
N LYS A 44 -2.38 -0.36 -18.16
CA LYS A 44 -3.14 -1.51 -18.68
C LYS A 44 -4.01 -2.18 -17.62
N ASP A 45 -3.83 -1.84 -16.35
CA ASP A 45 -4.74 -2.29 -15.30
C ASP A 45 -6.07 -1.58 -15.42
N VAL A 46 -7.16 -2.32 -15.16
CA VAL A 46 -8.50 -1.73 -15.17
C VAL A 46 -8.81 -1.24 -13.76
N THR A 47 -9.05 0.06 -13.64
CA THR A 47 -9.32 0.68 -12.34
C THR A 47 -10.56 0.05 -11.69
N GLY A 48 -10.40 -0.37 -10.43
CA GLY A 48 -11.52 -0.81 -9.60
C GLY A 48 -12.03 -2.22 -9.86
N ASN A 49 -11.38 -3.01 -10.73
CA ASN A 49 -11.86 -4.37 -11.00
C ASN A 49 -11.26 -5.45 -10.08
N GLY A 50 -10.39 -5.06 -9.15
CA GLY A 50 -9.79 -5.99 -8.18
C GLY A 50 -8.76 -6.94 -8.77
N LYS A 51 -8.23 -6.63 -9.95
CA LYS A 51 -7.27 -7.47 -10.67
C LYS A 51 -6.05 -6.68 -11.08
N SER A 52 -4.95 -7.40 -11.29
CA SER A 52 -3.74 -6.87 -11.89
C SER A 52 -3.46 -7.67 -13.17
N VAL A 53 -3.03 -6.98 -14.22
CA VAL A 53 -2.61 -7.65 -15.45
C VAL A 53 -1.09 -7.71 -15.60
N CYS A 54 -0.35 -7.23 -14.58
CA CYS A 54 1.11 -7.32 -14.56
C CYS A 54 1.52 -8.61 -13.84
N ASN A 55 1.80 -9.64 -14.61
CA ASN A 55 2.10 -10.98 -14.10
C ASN A 55 3.39 -11.54 -14.70
N ASP A 56 3.86 -12.66 -14.14
CA ASP A 56 5.01 -13.42 -14.65
C ASP A 56 6.28 -12.57 -14.76
N ALA A 57 6.90 -12.54 -15.92
CA ALA A 57 8.15 -11.81 -16.14
C ALA A 57 8.01 -10.31 -15.88
N TRP A 58 6.86 -9.74 -16.17
CA TRP A 58 6.59 -8.33 -15.90
C TRP A 58 6.62 -8.03 -14.40
N ALA A 59 6.07 -8.94 -13.60
CA ALA A 59 6.02 -8.78 -12.17
C ALA A 59 7.40 -8.89 -11.52
N LYS A 60 8.39 -9.46 -12.19
CA LYS A 60 9.76 -9.49 -11.71
C LYS A 60 10.40 -8.11 -11.77
N ASN A 61 10.09 -7.36 -12.81
CA ASN A 61 10.61 -6.00 -12.99
C ASN A 61 9.75 -4.98 -12.24
N TRP A 62 8.47 -5.25 -12.13
CA TRP A 62 7.50 -4.39 -11.46
C TRP A 62 6.82 -5.16 -10.33
N PRO A 63 7.54 -5.37 -9.23
CA PRO A 63 6.96 -6.12 -8.09
C PRO A 63 5.74 -5.42 -7.54
N PRO A 64 4.67 -6.16 -7.28
CA PRO A 64 3.49 -5.56 -6.65
C PRO A 64 3.79 -5.15 -5.20
N LEU A 65 3.12 -4.09 -4.74
CA LEU A 65 3.13 -3.75 -3.33
C LEU A 65 2.21 -4.72 -2.61
N LEU A 66 2.80 -5.73 -1.99
CA LEU A 66 2.04 -6.81 -1.37
C LEU A 66 1.44 -6.39 -0.04
N ALA A 67 0.22 -6.85 0.21
CA ALA A 67 -0.43 -6.68 1.48
C ALA A 67 -0.09 -7.87 2.37
N LYS A 68 0.15 -7.58 3.66
CA LYS A 68 0.38 -8.63 4.65
C LYS A 68 -0.92 -9.36 4.92
N THR A 69 -0.80 -10.60 5.39
CA THR A 69 -1.94 -11.38 5.84
C THR A 69 -2.76 -10.57 6.83
N GLY A 70 -4.06 -10.51 6.60
CA GLY A 70 -4.96 -9.72 7.45
C GLY A 70 -5.09 -8.27 7.06
N GLY A 71 -4.46 -7.84 5.97
CA GLY A 71 -4.67 -6.49 5.45
C GLY A 71 -6.11 -6.29 5.04
N ALA A 72 -6.61 -5.07 5.23
CA ALA A 72 -8.01 -4.73 4.94
C ALA A 72 -8.07 -3.40 4.22
N ALA A 73 -9.09 -3.25 3.37
CA ALA A 73 -9.35 -1.98 2.70
C ALA A 73 -9.47 -0.86 3.72
N ASN A 74 -8.94 0.31 3.39
CA ASN A 74 -8.85 1.42 4.30
C ASN A 74 -8.83 2.74 3.52
N GLY A 75 -9.94 3.49 3.57
CA GLY A 75 -10.03 4.76 2.87
C GLY A 75 -9.90 4.58 1.37
N GLU A 76 -8.89 5.22 0.79
CA GLU A 76 -8.63 5.14 -0.65
C GLU A 76 -7.84 3.91 -1.06
N TYR A 77 -7.45 3.07 -0.08
CA TYR A 77 -6.70 1.85 -0.32
C TYR A 77 -7.62 0.65 -0.33
N SER A 78 -7.40 -0.23 -1.29
CA SER A 78 -8.15 -1.47 -1.44
C SER A 78 -7.21 -2.61 -1.77
N LEU A 79 -7.75 -3.82 -1.85
CA LEU A 79 -6.97 -5.03 -2.09
C LEU A 79 -7.31 -5.61 -3.44
N VAL A 80 -6.27 -6.10 -4.09
CA VAL A 80 -6.35 -6.77 -5.38
C VAL A 80 -5.88 -8.20 -5.17
N THR A 81 -6.63 -9.18 -5.69
CA THR A 81 -6.21 -10.56 -5.70
C THR A 81 -5.52 -10.85 -7.02
N ARG A 82 -4.24 -11.19 -6.94
CA ARG A 82 -3.43 -11.49 -8.12
C ARG A 82 -3.70 -12.90 -8.61
N ASP A 83 -3.33 -13.17 -9.86
CA ASP A 83 -3.53 -14.50 -10.45
C ASP A 83 -2.79 -15.61 -9.69
N ASP A 84 -1.68 -15.28 -9.05
CA ASP A 84 -0.93 -16.25 -8.23
C ASP A 84 -1.48 -16.41 -6.80
N GLY A 85 -2.58 -15.74 -6.49
CA GLY A 85 -3.20 -15.80 -5.18
C GLY A 85 -2.67 -14.78 -4.18
N ALA A 86 -1.62 -14.05 -4.50
CA ALA A 86 -1.11 -12.99 -3.63
C ALA A 86 -2.06 -11.81 -3.59
N THR A 87 -1.99 -11.05 -2.50
CA THR A 87 -2.82 -9.86 -2.31
C THR A 87 -1.95 -8.63 -2.47
N GLN A 88 -2.41 -7.69 -3.27
CA GLN A 88 -1.69 -6.46 -3.60
C GLN A 88 -2.52 -5.24 -3.20
N TRP A 89 -1.83 -4.20 -2.74
CA TRP A 89 -2.50 -2.94 -2.46
C TRP A 89 -2.82 -2.19 -3.75
N ALA A 90 -3.94 -1.48 -3.72
CA ALA A 90 -4.36 -0.55 -4.76
C ALA A 90 -4.70 0.79 -4.12
N PHE A 91 -4.51 1.87 -4.87
CA PHE A 91 -4.87 3.21 -4.46
C PHE A 91 -5.89 3.77 -5.46
N LYS A 92 -7.05 4.18 -4.95
CA LYS A 92 -8.16 4.66 -5.80
C LYS A 92 -8.50 3.66 -6.91
N GLY A 93 -8.44 2.36 -6.56
CA GLY A 93 -8.74 1.28 -7.48
C GLY A 93 -7.63 0.89 -8.44
N LYS A 94 -6.46 1.51 -8.33
CA LYS A 94 -5.32 1.23 -9.21
C LYS A 94 -4.26 0.42 -8.47
N PRO A 95 -3.95 -0.79 -8.90
CA PRO A 95 -2.90 -1.60 -8.27
C PRO A 95 -1.57 -0.87 -8.23
N LEU A 96 -0.85 -1.03 -7.12
CA LEU A 96 0.41 -0.35 -6.86
C LEU A 96 1.59 -1.29 -7.04
N TYR A 97 2.67 -0.76 -7.65
CA TYR A 97 3.87 -1.52 -7.99
C TYR A 97 5.13 -0.77 -7.57
N LEU A 98 6.21 -1.52 -7.43
CA LEU A 98 7.56 -1.01 -7.29
C LEU A 98 8.29 -1.19 -8.62
N TRP A 99 9.45 -0.54 -8.76
CA TRP A 99 10.30 -0.70 -9.95
C TRP A 99 11.66 -1.21 -9.50
N ILE A 100 12.06 -2.35 -10.05
CA ILE A 100 13.27 -3.04 -9.58
C ILE A 100 14.55 -2.21 -9.77
N LYS A 101 14.54 -1.27 -10.69
CA LYS A 101 15.72 -0.43 -10.97
C LYS A 101 15.83 0.80 -10.08
N ASP A 102 14.81 1.10 -9.29
CA ASP A 102 14.93 2.11 -8.24
C ASP A 102 15.77 1.53 -7.11
N LYS A 103 16.84 2.22 -6.73
CA LYS A 103 17.82 1.69 -5.78
C LYS A 103 17.78 2.36 -4.43
N LYS A 104 17.17 3.54 -4.33
CA LYS A 104 17.12 4.29 -3.07
C LYS A 104 15.86 5.13 -3.03
N PRO A 105 15.43 5.54 -1.82
CA PRO A 105 14.29 6.43 -1.67
C PRO A 105 14.46 7.68 -2.54
N GLY A 106 13.38 8.07 -3.21
CA GLY A 106 13.38 9.21 -4.10
C GLY A 106 13.69 8.89 -5.56
N ASP A 107 14.20 7.71 -5.86
CA ASP A 107 14.37 7.32 -7.26
C ASP A 107 13.02 7.22 -7.95
N MET A 108 12.95 7.67 -9.20
CA MET A 108 11.75 7.63 -10.03
C MET A 108 12.10 7.17 -11.45
N THR A 109 12.99 6.21 -11.56
CA THR A 109 13.51 5.80 -12.87
C THR A 109 12.48 5.04 -13.69
N GLY A 110 11.37 4.65 -13.07
CA GLY A 110 10.29 3.94 -13.74
C GLY A 110 9.21 4.83 -14.33
N ASP A 111 9.21 6.13 -14.01
CA ASP A 111 8.17 7.03 -14.50
C ASP A 111 8.27 7.19 -16.01
N GLY A 112 7.18 6.88 -16.70
CA GLY A 112 7.11 6.98 -18.15
C GLY A 112 7.67 5.79 -18.91
N VAL A 113 8.10 4.73 -18.24
CA VAL A 113 8.64 3.55 -18.92
C VAL A 113 7.57 2.98 -19.85
N ASN A 114 7.93 2.79 -21.12
CA ASN A 114 7.05 2.30 -22.18
C ASN A 114 5.74 3.08 -22.31
N ASP A 115 5.68 4.30 -21.78
CA ASP A 115 4.48 5.17 -21.76
C ASP A 115 3.28 4.55 -21.03
N VAL A 116 3.47 3.51 -20.25
CA VAL A 116 2.38 2.82 -19.52
C VAL A 116 2.60 2.74 -18.02
N TRP A 117 3.77 3.15 -17.53
CA TRP A 117 4.09 3.16 -16.09
C TRP A 117 4.25 4.60 -15.61
N HIS A 118 3.63 4.91 -14.49
CA HIS A 118 3.62 6.28 -13.97
C HIS A 118 3.74 6.30 -12.45
N VAL A 119 4.45 7.31 -11.92
CA VAL A 119 4.40 7.57 -10.48
C VAL A 119 2.98 7.97 -10.08
N VAL A 120 2.66 7.81 -8.80
CA VAL A 120 1.34 8.14 -8.29
C VAL A 120 1.42 9.48 -7.58
N LYS A 121 0.63 10.44 -8.05
CA LYS A 121 0.50 11.75 -7.41
C LYS A 121 -0.89 11.81 -6.80
N PRO A 122 -0.99 11.56 -5.49
CA PRO A 122 -2.29 11.49 -4.83
C PRO A 122 -3.02 12.83 -4.76
#